data_0ccc1771e7c6580c0b3235f8128d73f9
#
_entry.id   0ccc1771e7c6580c0b3235f8128d73f9
#
_cell.length_a   1.000
_cell.length_b   1.000
_cell.length_c   1.000
_cell.angle_alpha   90.00
_cell.angle_beta   90.00
_cell.angle_gamma   90.00
#
_symmetry.space_group_name_H-M   'P 1'
#
loop_
_entity.id
_entity.type
_entity.pdbx_description
1 polymer ?
#
loop_
_entity_poly.entity_id
_entity_poly.type
_entity_poly.pdbx_seq_one_letter_code
_entity_poly.pdbx_strand_id
1 'polypeptide(L)'
;EDVITDLLNNPDLDRVEVESLLRLLMGAGRDSVAYMIATASTALLTHSEQLTLIREQPDIMRPALEEFMRVGAMFVTMFARTATEDVEIDGFMIPAGTSVSVSPVAANRDPGRWSGDPESFDVTRDAFGHLGFGYGIHQCVGQQVARIEIREAIVALLHGFPDMRLIHAEQLTPQPFAHPVAVYEAGAVIVSL
;
A
#
# COMPACT_ATOMS: atom_id res chain seq x y z
N GLU A 1 -20.46 -3.08 19.55
CA GLU A 1 -19.07 -3.52 19.71
C GLU A 1 -18.25 -2.90 18.61
N ASP A 2 -17.19 -2.21 18.97
CA ASP A 2 -16.27 -1.56 18.05
C ASP A 2 -14.84 -1.58 18.64
N VAL A 3 -13.85 -1.26 17.81
CA VAL A 3 -12.42 -1.28 18.19
C VAL A 3 -12.13 -0.39 19.40
N ILE A 4 -12.82 0.73 19.55
CA ILE A 4 -12.62 1.65 20.68
C ILE A 4 -13.06 0.97 21.97
N THR A 5 -14.24 0.36 21.95
CA THR A 5 -14.77 -0.39 23.10
C THR A 5 -13.85 -1.55 23.50
N ASP A 6 -13.34 -2.28 22.50
CA ASP A 6 -12.42 -3.41 22.75
C ASP A 6 -11.11 -2.94 23.35
N LEU A 7 -10.52 -1.86 22.85
CA LEU A 7 -9.30 -1.27 23.39
C LEU A 7 -9.50 -0.76 24.82
N LEU A 8 -10.62 -0.08 25.09
CA LEU A 8 -10.94 0.44 26.42
C LEU A 8 -11.18 -0.65 27.47
N ASN A 9 -11.65 -1.80 27.04
CA ASN A 9 -11.92 -2.95 27.91
C ASN A 9 -10.74 -3.92 28.02
N ASN A 10 -9.63 -3.68 27.30
CA ASN A 10 -8.45 -4.52 27.36
C ASN A 10 -7.68 -4.28 28.67
N PRO A 11 -7.57 -5.29 29.56
CA PRO A 11 -6.91 -5.12 30.85
C PRO A 11 -5.38 -4.97 30.74
N ASP A 12 -4.79 -5.29 29.61
CA ASP A 12 -3.35 -5.22 29.37
C ASP A 12 -2.90 -3.84 28.85
N LEU A 13 -3.84 -2.93 28.59
CA LEU A 13 -3.56 -1.59 28.08
C LEU A 13 -3.94 -0.51 29.12
N ASP A 14 -3.03 0.43 29.33
CA ASP A 14 -3.37 1.63 30.07
C ASP A 14 -4.06 2.68 29.16
N ARG A 15 -4.59 3.73 29.78
CA ARG A 15 -5.33 4.79 29.06
C ARG A 15 -4.44 5.52 28.04
N VAL A 16 -3.16 5.72 28.33
CA VAL A 16 -2.23 6.43 27.43
C VAL A 16 -1.94 5.57 26.20
N GLU A 17 -1.79 4.26 26.40
CA GLU A 17 -1.62 3.30 25.31
C GLU A 17 -2.85 3.23 24.41
N VAL A 18 -4.06 3.17 25.00
CA VAL A 18 -5.32 3.20 24.25
C VAL A 18 -5.45 4.48 23.42
N GLU A 19 -5.23 5.65 24.02
CA GLU A 19 -5.29 6.93 23.31
C GLU A 19 -4.24 7.00 22.18
N SER A 20 -3.05 6.47 22.41
CA SER A 20 -1.97 6.44 21.40
C SER A 20 -2.30 5.51 20.23
N LEU A 21 -2.85 4.34 20.52
CA LEU A 21 -3.32 3.40 19.48
C LEU A 21 -4.45 3.99 18.65
N LEU A 22 -5.43 4.64 19.28
CA LEU A 22 -6.54 5.29 18.57
C LEU A 22 -6.04 6.40 17.64
N ARG A 23 -5.14 7.26 18.12
CA ARG A 23 -4.52 8.30 17.26
C ARG A 23 -3.75 7.71 16.09
N LEU A 24 -2.99 6.62 16.35
CA LEU A 24 -2.25 5.91 15.30
C LEU A 24 -3.19 5.33 14.24
N LEU A 25 -4.23 4.61 14.65
CA LEU A 25 -5.19 3.99 13.73
C LEU A 25 -5.92 5.04 12.86
N MET A 26 -6.36 6.14 13.47
CA MET A 26 -7.02 7.23 12.75
C MET A 26 -6.08 7.94 11.76
N GLY A 27 -4.85 8.22 12.17
CA GLY A 27 -3.88 8.92 11.32
C GLY A 27 -3.38 8.04 10.18
N ALA A 28 -2.96 6.82 10.49
CA ALA A 28 -2.38 5.90 9.50
C ALA A 28 -3.42 5.38 8.49
N GLY A 29 -4.67 5.15 8.92
CA GLY A 29 -5.71 4.55 8.08
C GLY A 29 -6.34 5.51 7.07
N ARG A 30 -6.28 6.82 7.29
CA ARG A 30 -6.93 7.80 6.44
C ARG A 30 -6.20 8.02 5.10
N ASP A 31 -4.99 8.53 5.16
CA ASP A 31 -4.29 9.02 3.98
C ASP A 31 -3.74 7.87 3.13
N SER A 32 -3.31 6.79 3.77
CA SER A 32 -2.83 5.60 3.06
C SER A 32 -3.92 4.88 2.28
N VAL A 33 -5.12 4.73 2.86
CA VAL A 33 -6.26 4.11 2.18
C VAL A 33 -6.77 5.00 1.05
N ALA A 34 -6.87 6.32 1.26
CA ALA A 34 -7.24 7.27 0.21
C ALA A 34 -6.25 7.22 -0.97
N TYR A 35 -4.96 7.20 -0.68
CA TYR A 35 -3.90 7.01 -1.69
C TYR A 35 -4.11 5.72 -2.48
N MET A 36 -4.35 4.61 -1.81
CA MET A 36 -4.52 3.31 -2.47
C MET A 36 -5.78 3.23 -3.32
N ILE A 37 -6.89 3.83 -2.87
CA ILE A 37 -8.12 3.91 -3.69
C ILE A 37 -7.87 4.75 -4.95
N ALA A 38 -7.19 5.88 -4.82
CA ALA A 38 -6.85 6.75 -5.95
C ALA A 38 -5.94 6.05 -6.96
N THR A 39 -4.87 5.39 -6.50
CA THR A 39 -3.91 4.70 -7.37
C THR A 39 -4.52 3.46 -8.02
N ALA A 40 -5.30 2.66 -7.30
CA ALA A 40 -6.01 1.50 -7.84
C ALA A 40 -7.03 1.93 -8.91
N SER A 41 -7.82 2.98 -8.63
CA SER A 41 -8.77 3.53 -9.60
C SER A 41 -8.07 4.04 -10.86
N THR A 42 -6.97 4.78 -10.71
CA THR A 42 -6.17 5.26 -11.84
C THR A 42 -5.60 4.10 -12.65
N ALA A 43 -5.04 3.08 -11.99
CA ALA A 43 -4.51 1.90 -12.67
C ALA A 43 -5.58 1.18 -13.49
N LEU A 44 -6.77 0.98 -12.94
CA LEU A 44 -7.88 0.35 -13.65
C LEU A 44 -8.39 1.20 -14.82
N LEU A 45 -8.53 2.51 -14.64
CA LEU A 45 -9.04 3.40 -15.69
C LEU A 45 -8.02 3.63 -16.82
N THR A 46 -6.73 3.38 -16.57
CA THR A 46 -5.67 3.45 -17.60
C THR A 46 -5.42 2.11 -18.30
N HIS A 47 -5.88 0.99 -17.71
CA HIS A 47 -5.71 -0.37 -18.27
C HIS A 47 -7.08 -1.01 -18.49
N SER A 48 -7.73 -0.66 -19.62
CA SER A 48 -9.11 -1.05 -19.92
C SER A 48 -9.34 -2.57 -19.96
N GLU A 49 -8.35 -3.35 -20.38
CA GLU A 49 -8.40 -4.80 -20.36
C GLU A 49 -8.46 -5.36 -18.91
N GLN A 50 -7.68 -4.79 -18.00
CA GLN A 50 -7.68 -5.19 -16.60
C GLN A 50 -8.99 -4.81 -15.91
N LEU A 51 -9.52 -3.64 -16.24
CA LEU A 51 -10.85 -3.21 -15.79
C LEU A 51 -11.96 -4.15 -16.29
N THR A 52 -11.90 -4.56 -17.54
CA THR A 52 -12.86 -5.51 -18.12
C THR A 52 -12.81 -6.86 -17.41
N LEU A 53 -11.61 -7.38 -17.15
CA LEU A 53 -11.43 -8.64 -16.42
C LEU A 53 -12.09 -8.59 -15.03
N ILE A 54 -11.90 -7.52 -14.27
CA ILE A 54 -12.52 -7.36 -12.94
C ILE A 54 -14.05 -7.30 -13.04
N ARG A 55 -14.59 -6.64 -14.07
CA ARG A 55 -16.05 -6.56 -14.27
C ARG A 55 -16.66 -7.89 -14.66
N GLU A 56 -15.99 -8.67 -15.50
CA GLU A 56 -16.46 -9.97 -16.00
C GLU A 56 -16.25 -11.10 -14.98
N GLN A 57 -15.22 -10.99 -14.15
CA GLN A 57 -14.80 -12.02 -13.21
C GLN A 57 -14.62 -11.43 -11.78
N PRO A 58 -15.71 -11.14 -11.05
CA PRO A 58 -15.62 -10.50 -9.72
C PRO A 58 -14.75 -11.27 -8.71
N ASP A 59 -14.58 -12.57 -8.89
CA ASP A 59 -13.77 -13.43 -8.00
C ASP A 59 -12.28 -13.09 -8.04
N ILE A 60 -11.79 -12.45 -9.13
CA ILE A 60 -10.40 -12.02 -9.20
C ILE A 60 -10.11 -10.75 -8.39
N MET A 61 -11.11 -10.10 -7.79
CA MET A 61 -10.90 -8.93 -6.96
C MET A 61 -9.91 -9.18 -5.82
N ARG A 62 -9.88 -10.40 -5.28
CA ARG A 62 -8.95 -10.74 -4.19
C ARG A 62 -7.49 -10.73 -4.64
N PRO A 63 -7.05 -11.44 -5.70
CA PRO A 63 -5.69 -11.28 -6.22
C PRO A 63 -5.41 -9.86 -6.75
N ALA A 64 -6.40 -9.20 -7.37
CA ALA A 64 -6.25 -7.82 -7.83
C ALA A 64 -5.90 -6.85 -6.69
N LEU A 65 -6.45 -7.02 -5.49
CA LEU A 65 -6.09 -6.21 -4.32
C LEU A 65 -4.60 -6.34 -3.98
N GLU A 66 -4.04 -7.55 -4.00
CA GLU A 66 -2.61 -7.73 -3.72
C GLU A 66 -1.75 -7.09 -4.83
N GLU A 67 -2.20 -7.13 -6.08
CA GLU A 67 -1.53 -6.44 -7.18
C GLU A 67 -1.62 -4.92 -7.06
N PHE A 68 -2.77 -4.36 -6.63
CA PHE A 68 -2.85 -2.92 -6.31
C PHE A 68 -1.82 -2.53 -5.24
N MET A 69 -1.69 -3.35 -4.19
CA MET A 69 -0.70 -3.12 -3.13
C MET A 69 0.73 -3.24 -3.63
N ARG A 70 1.00 -4.16 -4.56
CA ARG A 70 2.33 -4.35 -5.14
C ARG A 70 2.74 -3.14 -5.98
N VAL A 71 1.93 -2.78 -6.98
CA VAL A 71 2.27 -1.69 -7.92
C VAL A 71 2.10 -0.31 -7.31
N GLY A 72 1.10 -0.15 -6.43
CA GLY A 72 0.77 1.09 -5.75
C GLY A 72 1.47 1.28 -4.40
N ALA A 73 2.53 0.54 -4.10
CA ALA A 73 3.24 0.69 -2.83
C ALA A 73 3.57 2.17 -2.56
N MET A 74 3.04 2.69 -1.47
CA MET A 74 3.15 4.10 -1.11
C MET A 74 4.56 4.51 -0.70
N PHE A 75 5.28 3.60 -0.02
CA PHE A 75 6.58 3.89 0.53
C PHE A 75 7.69 3.67 -0.49
N VAL A 76 8.31 4.75 -0.93
CA VAL A 76 9.54 4.72 -1.76
C VAL A 76 10.68 4.15 -0.94
N THR A 77 10.82 4.64 0.30
CA THR A 77 11.74 4.09 1.30
C THR A 77 11.06 3.98 2.66
N MET A 78 11.44 2.96 3.43
CA MET A 78 10.98 2.76 4.80
C MET A 78 11.90 3.43 5.83
N PHE A 79 11.49 3.42 7.09
CA PHE A 79 12.29 3.90 8.21
C PHE A 79 13.67 3.26 8.22
N ALA A 80 14.71 4.09 8.27
CA ALA A 80 16.08 3.62 8.31
C ALA A 80 16.37 2.80 9.59
N ARG A 81 17.27 1.84 9.45
CA ARG A 81 17.89 1.08 10.53
C ARG A 81 19.36 1.40 10.59
N THR A 82 19.93 1.50 11.78
CA THR A 82 21.36 1.69 11.94
C THR A 82 21.98 0.33 12.26
N ALA A 83 22.99 -0.06 11.49
CA ALA A 83 23.75 -1.27 11.77
C ALA A 83 24.47 -1.13 13.12
N THR A 84 24.26 -2.08 14.03
CA THR A 84 24.91 -2.10 15.35
C THR A 84 26.28 -2.77 15.35
N GLU A 85 26.58 -3.52 14.31
CA GLU A 85 27.83 -4.21 14.05
C GLU A 85 28.07 -4.25 12.54
N ASP A 86 29.28 -4.62 12.13
CA ASP A 86 29.56 -4.86 10.71
C ASP A 86 28.74 -6.06 10.24
N VAL A 87 28.00 -5.89 9.14
CA VAL A 87 27.17 -6.95 8.58
C VAL A 87 27.35 -7.05 7.08
N GLU A 88 27.47 -8.28 6.57
CA GLU A 88 27.52 -8.55 5.13
C GLU A 88 26.14 -8.96 4.64
N ILE A 89 25.67 -8.28 3.59
CA ILE A 89 24.42 -8.59 2.89
C ILE A 89 24.74 -8.75 1.41
N ASP A 90 24.54 -9.94 0.88
CA ASP A 90 24.74 -10.28 -0.54
C ASP A 90 26.11 -9.84 -1.10
N GLY A 91 27.18 -10.08 -0.32
CA GLY A 91 28.54 -9.70 -0.66
C GLY A 91 28.92 -8.24 -0.40
N PHE A 92 27.98 -7.41 0.08
CA PHE A 92 28.25 -6.02 0.45
C PHE A 92 28.42 -5.88 1.96
N MET A 93 29.59 -5.35 2.35
CA MET A 93 29.86 -5.02 3.76
C MET A 93 29.19 -3.71 4.15
N ILE A 94 28.36 -3.76 5.18
CA ILE A 94 27.71 -2.61 5.80
C ILE A 94 28.39 -2.38 7.16
N PRO A 95 29.21 -1.34 7.31
CA PRO A 95 29.88 -1.06 8.58
C PRO A 95 28.91 -0.69 9.69
N ALA A 96 29.30 -0.99 10.92
CA ALA A 96 28.61 -0.50 12.11
C ALA A 96 28.41 1.02 12.06
N GLY A 97 27.27 1.50 12.52
CA GLY A 97 26.89 2.91 12.47
C GLY A 97 26.29 3.37 11.12
N THR A 98 26.32 2.52 10.08
CA THR A 98 25.71 2.84 8.79
C THR A 98 24.18 2.82 8.89
N SER A 99 23.55 3.87 8.37
CA SER A 99 22.09 3.94 8.26
C SER A 99 21.62 3.31 6.95
N VAL A 100 20.75 2.31 7.03
CA VAL A 100 20.22 1.56 5.89
C VAL A 100 18.71 1.72 5.82
N SER A 101 18.20 2.07 4.65
CA SER A 101 16.77 2.11 4.35
C SER A 101 16.43 1.14 3.22
N VAL A 102 15.33 0.41 3.38
CA VAL A 102 14.82 -0.50 2.33
C VAL A 102 13.79 0.20 1.48
N SER A 103 13.69 -0.19 0.20
CA SER A 103 12.70 0.33 -0.73
C SER A 103 11.64 -0.74 -1.06
N PRO A 104 10.44 -0.68 -0.48
CA PRO A 104 9.34 -1.56 -0.86
C PRO A 104 8.95 -1.43 -2.33
N VAL A 105 9.01 -0.22 -2.89
CA VAL A 105 8.73 0.04 -4.31
C VAL A 105 9.69 -0.73 -5.22
N ALA A 106 11.00 -0.69 -4.93
CA ALA A 106 12.00 -1.44 -5.69
C ALA A 106 11.82 -2.95 -5.52
N ALA A 107 11.63 -3.43 -4.29
CA ALA A 107 11.43 -4.84 -4.01
C ALA A 107 10.15 -5.40 -4.66
N ASN A 108 9.09 -4.60 -4.74
CA ASN A 108 7.85 -4.97 -5.42
C ASN A 108 7.96 -5.00 -6.96
N ARG A 109 9.10 -4.57 -7.50
CA ARG A 109 9.44 -4.60 -8.93
C ARG A 109 10.69 -5.40 -9.25
N ASP A 110 11.20 -6.15 -8.29
CA ASP A 110 12.39 -6.98 -8.48
C ASP A 110 12.11 -8.15 -9.45
N PRO A 111 12.79 -8.22 -10.62
CA PRO A 111 12.61 -9.31 -11.57
C PRO A 111 13.06 -10.68 -11.03
N GLY A 112 13.88 -10.70 -9.98
CA GLY A 112 14.25 -11.93 -9.30
C GLY A 112 13.11 -12.54 -8.47
N ARG A 113 12.14 -11.73 -8.08
CA ARG A 113 10.98 -12.15 -7.27
C ARG A 113 9.69 -12.28 -8.09
N TRP A 114 9.47 -11.38 -9.02
CA TRP A 114 8.20 -11.28 -9.76
C TRP A 114 8.37 -11.78 -11.19
N SER A 115 7.63 -12.83 -11.54
CA SER A 115 7.66 -13.41 -12.89
C SER A 115 6.98 -12.50 -13.92
N GLY A 116 7.42 -12.60 -15.17
CA GLY A 116 6.96 -11.74 -16.26
C GLY A 116 7.61 -10.37 -16.20
N ASP A 117 6.89 -9.34 -16.66
CA ASP A 117 7.32 -7.94 -16.51
C ASP A 117 6.88 -7.40 -15.14
N PRO A 118 7.81 -7.15 -14.21
CA PRO A 118 7.47 -6.67 -12.87
C PRO A 118 6.93 -5.23 -12.86
N GLU A 119 7.15 -4.45 -13.93
CA GLU A 119 6.59 -3.11 -14.07
C GLU A 119 5.13 -3.13 -14.54
N SER A 120 4.68 -4.23 -15.17
CA SER A 120 3.30 -4.34 -15.66
C SER A 120 2.31 -4.48 -14.51
N PHE A 121 1.14 -3.85 -14.70
CA PHE A 121 -0.04 -4.04 -13.85
C PHE A 121 -0.88 -5.21 -14.41
N ASP A 122 -1.05 -6.25 -13.61
CA ASP A 122 -1.77 -7.46 -13.97
C ASP A 122 -2.63 -7.97 -12.80
N VAL A 123 -3.94 -7.75 -12.88
CA VAL A 123 -4.90 -8.13 -11.83
C VAL A 123 -5.02 -9.64 -11.59
N THR A 124 -4.44 -10.45 -12.47
CA THR A 124 -4.41 -11.91 -12.33
C THR A 124 -3.12 -12.42 -11.70
N ARG A 125 -2.13 -11.54 -11.50
CA ARG A 125 -0.86 -11.90 -10.91
C ARG A 125 -1.04 -12.42 -9.48
N ASP A 126 -0.34 -13.50 -9.16
CA ASP A 126 -0.14 -13.88 -7.75
C ASP A 126 0.88 -12.92 -7.11
N ALA A 127 0.36 -11.81 -6.61
CA ALA A 127 1.15 -10.75 -5.97
C ALA A 127 1.32 -10.99 -4.45
N PHE A 128 0.96 -12.16 -3.93
CA PHE A 128 1.15 -12.48 -2.52
C PHE A 128 2.64 -12.41 -2.11
N GLY A 129 2.90 -11.78 -0.97
CA GLY A 129 4.27 -11.53 -0.49
C GLY A 129 4.88 -10.21 -0.96
N HIS A 130 4.06 -9.33 -1.58
CA HIS A 130 4.47 -7.94 -1.79
C HIS A 130 4.78 -7.22 -0.46
N LEU A 131 5.58 -6.18 -0.53
CA LEU A 131 5.98 -5.39 0.65
C LEU A 131 5.16 -4.09 0.85
N GLY A 132 3.98 -3.98 0.21
CA GLY A 132 3.11 -2.81 0.37
C GLY A 132 2.63 -2.59 1.82
N PHE A 133 2.54 -3.65 2.61
CA PHE A 133 2.24 -3.61 4.04
C PHE A 133 3.47 -3.82 4.94
N GLY A 134 4.66 -3.81 4.40
CA GLY A 134 5.88 -4.16 5.13
C GLY A 134 6.01 -5.64 5.45
N TYR A 135 6.90 -5.98 6.37
CA TYR A 135 7.19 -7.35 6.77
C TYR A 135 7.66 -7.42 8.24
N GLY A 136 7.45 -8.57 8.89
CA GLY A 136 7.94 -8.85 10.23
C GLY A 136 7.08 -8.24 11.34
N ILE A 137 7.66 -7.99 12.51
CA ILE A 137 6.94 -7.53 13.70
C ILE A 137 6.28 -6.15 13.54
N HIS A 138 6.73 -5.36 12.57
CA HIS A 138 6.17 -4.05 12.21
C HIS A 138 5.29 -4.09 10.96
N GLN A 139 4.90 -5.27 10.48
CA GLN A 139 3.93 -5.37 9.39
C GLN A 139 2.65 -4.60 9.76
N CYS A 140 2.05 -3.94 8.76
CA CYS A 140 0.88 -3.08 8.97
C CYS A 140 -0.23 -3.80 9.76
N VAL A 141 -0.57 -3.27 10.92
CA VAL A 141 -1.65 -3.81 11.78
C VAL A 141 -3.02 -3.65 11.11
N GLY A 142 -3.21 -2.56 10.33
CA GLY A 142 -4.46 -2.24 9.64
C GLY A 142 -4.65 -2.97 8.31
N GLN A 143 -3.76 -3.85 7.90
CA GLN A 143 -3.76 -4.46 6.57
C GLN A 143 -5.07 -5.17 6.17
N GLN A 144 -5.78 -5.77 7.12
CA GLN A 144 -7.05 -6.45 6.83
C GLN A 144 -8.18 -5.45 6.61
N VAL A 145 -8.23 -4.41 7.43
CA VAL A 145 -9.21 -3.32 7.30
C VAL A 145 -8.99 -2.59 5.97
N ALA A 146 -7.74 -2.22 5.66
CA ALA A 146 -7.39 -1.56 4.41
C ALA A 146 -7.81 -2.36 3.17
N ARG A 147 -7.60 -3.69 3.17
CA ARG A 147 -8.07 -4.54 2.05
C ARG A 147 -9.59 -4.49 1.88
N ILE A 148 -10.33 -4.49 2.98
CA ILE A 148 -11.79 -4.39 2.92
C ILE A 148 -12.21 -3.01 2.39
N GLU A 149 -11.67 -1.94 2.95
CA GLU A 149 -12.01 -0.57 2.55
C GLU A 149 -11.71 -0.30 1.08
N ILE A 150 -10.54 -0.68 0.60
CA ILE A 150 -10.14 -0.51 -0.80
C ILE A 150 -11.05 -1.34 -1.71
N ARG A 151 -11.31 -2.61 -1.36
CA ARG A 151 -12.21 -3.46 -2.14
C ARG A 151 -13.59 -2.85 -2.27
N GLU A 152 -14.20 -2.48 -1.15
CA GLU A 152 -15.56 -1.93 -1.13
C GLU A 152 -15.64 -0.61 -1.90
N ALA A 153 -14.63 0.24 -1.77
CA ALA A 153 -14.56 1.50 -2.52
C ALA A 153 -14.47 1.26 -4.03
N ILE A 154 -13.56 0.37 -4.48
CA ILE A 154 -13.41 0.05 -5.90
C ILE A 154 -14.69 -0.58 -6.46
N VAL A 155 -15.27 -1.55 -5.76
CA VAL A 155 -16.54 -2.20 -6.17
C VAL A 155 -17.67 -1.17 -6.27
N ALA A 156 -17.81 -0.28 -5.28
CA ALA A 156 -18.83 0.76 -5.27
C ALA A 156 -18.65 1.76 -6.43
N LEU A 157 -17.40 2.17 -6.70
CA LEU A 157 -17.09 3.06 -7.83
C LEU A 157 -17.42 2.41 -9.17
N LEU A 158 -17.01 1.16 -9.40
CA LEU A 158 -17.23 0.46 -10.66
C LEU A 158 -18.72 0.16 -10.92
N HIS A 159 -19.51 -0.12 -9.88
CA HIS A 159 -20.96 -0.36 -10.01
C HIS A 159 -21.76 0.93 -10.09
N GLY A 160 -21.41 1.93 -9.28
CA GLY A 160 -22.12 3.20 -9.25
C GLY A 160 -21.89 4.08 -10.47
N PHE A 161 -20.71 3.94 -11.08
CA PHE A 161 -20.27 4.76 -12.21
C PHE A 161 -19.67 3.90 -13.33
N PRO A 162 -20.47 3.08 -14.03
CA PRO A 162 -19.99 2.14 -15.04
C PRO A 162 -19.30 2.82 -16.22
N ASP A 163 -19.66 4.06 -16.51
CA ASP A 163 -19.13 4.85 -17.63
C ASP A 163 -17.99 5.79 -17.21
N MET A 164 -17.57 5.73 -15.95
CA MET A 164 -16.47 6.55 -15.42
C MET A 164 -15.23 6.44 -16.31
N ARG A 165 -14.66 7.59 -16.66
CA ARG A 165 -13.44 7.72 -17.47
C ARG A 165 -12.45 8.64 -16.78
N LEU A 166 -11.18 8.28 -16.87
CA LEU A 166 -10.10 9.16 -16.41
C LEU A 166 -9.95 10.32 -17.40
N ILE A 167 -10.09 11.55 -16.91
CA ILE A 167 -9.78 12.77 -17.67
C ILE A 167 -8.33 13.15 -17.45
N HIS A 168 -7.91 13.18 -16.18
CA HIS A 168 -6.58 13.59 -15.79
C HIS A 168 -6.20 12.92 -14.46
N ALA A 169 -4.94 12.51 -14.39
CA ALA A 169 -4.32 12.13 -13.13
C ALA A 169 -2.97 12.82 -13.03
N GLU A 170 -2.74 13.50 -11.93
CA GLU A 170 -1.42 14.02 -11.62
C GLU A 170 -0.44 12.86 -11.46
N GLN A 171 0.79 13.05 -11.94
CA GLN A 171 1.82 12.04 -11.76
C GLN A 171 2.11 11.86 -10.27
N LEU A 172 2.23 10.60 -9.87
CA LEU A 172 2.70 10.29 -8.52
C LEU A 172 4.15 10.74 -8.41
N THR A 173 4.41 11.64 -7.49
CA THR A 173 5.76 12.14 -7.23
C THR A 173 6.17 11.81 -5.81
N PRO A 174 7.43 11.38 -5.58
CA PRO A 174 7.95 11.26 -4.23
C PRO A 174 7.97 12.63 -3.58
N GLN A 175 7.40 12.74 -2.38
CA GLN A 175 7.50 13.98 -1.62
C GLN A 175 8.94 14.20 -1.15
N PRO A 176 9.45 15.44 -1.24
CA PRO A 176 10.80 15.75 -0.77
C PRO A 176 10.89 15.48 0.74
N PHE A 177 12.02 14.92 1.14
CA PHE A 177 12.27 14.44 2.49
C PHE A 177 12.27 15.58 3.52
N ALA A 178 11.19 15.71 4.26
CA ALA A 178 11.23 16.33 5.58
C ALA A 178 11.47 15.29 6.69
N HIS A 179 11.39 14.00 6.38
CA HIS A 179 11.45 12.87 7.31
C HIS A 179 12.29 11.71 6.75
N PRO A 180 12.74 10.76 7.59
CA PRO A 180 13.54 9.60 7.16
C PRO A 180 12.77 8.57 6.31
N VAL A 181 11.58 8.91 5.85
CA VAL A 181 10.70 8.08 5.02
C VAL A 181 10.28 8.87 3.81
N ALA A 182 10.49 8.32 2.60
CA ALA A 182 9.93 8.87 1.39
C ALA A 182 8.64 8.15 1.03
N VAL A 183 7.61 8.91 0.73
CA VAL A 183 6.30 8.39 0.31
C VAL A 183 5.89 9.02 -1.02
N TYR A 184 5.05 8.29 -1.77
CA TYR A 184 4.27 8.89 -2.84
C TYR A 184 3.00 9.50 -2.26
N GLU A 185 2.58 10.62 -2.82
CA GLU A 185 1.24 11.15 -2.62
C GLU A 185 0.44 11.03 -3.90
N ALA A 186 -0.83 10.70 -3.80
CA ALA A 186 -1.75 10.80 -4.92
C ALA A 186 -2.15 12.28 -5.06
N GLY A 187 -1.87 12.85 -6.21
CA GLY A 187 -2.40 14.14 -6.60
C GLY A 187 -3.89 14.05 -6.99
N ALA A 188 -4.40 15.08 -7.64
CA ALA A 188 -5.77 15.09 -8.10
C ALA A 188 -6.02 14.04 -9.19
N VAL A 189 -7.02 13.19 -8.98
CA VAL A 189 -7.54 12.25 -9.98
C VAL A 189 -8.90 12.74 -10.44
N ILE A 190 -8.97 13.23 -11.67
CA ILE A 190 -10.18 13.83 -12.24
C ILE A 190 -10.82 12.83 -13.20
N VAL A 191 -12.08 12.53 -12.95
CA VAL A 191 -12.88 11.60 -13.76
C VAL A 191 -14.13 12.29 -14.30
N SER A 192 -14.63 11.83 -15.44
CA SER A 192 -16.02 12.06 -15.88
C SER A 192 -16.86 10.88 -15.41
N LEU A 193 -18.08 11.19 -15.01
CA LEU A 193 -19.10 10.21 -14.61
C LEU A 193 -20.08 9.97 -15.74
#